data_866adbb9aa51f2f6bcb0af178269600c
#
_entry.id   866adbb9aa51f2f6bcb0af178269600c
#
_cell.length_a   1.000
_cell.length_b   1.000
_cell.length_c   1.000
_cell.angle_alpha   90.00
_cell.angle_beta   90.00
_cell.angle_gamma   90.00
#
_symmetry.space_group_name_H-M   'P 1'
#
loop_
_entity.id
_entity.type
_entity.pdbx_description
1 polymer ?
#
loop_
_entity_poly.entity_id
_entity_poly.type
_entity_poly.pdbx_seq_one_letter_code
_entity_poly.pdbx_strand_id
1 'polypeptide(L)'
;ESGSPEVLESIKKGTLVEEVLESATRLNQAGIGARFSFIAGFPNEPAASLAQTYRTVKALRLINGEFETPIYFYAPYPGTELSARMPALGFEPPQKLEDWEHVDLDHAIGPWISEPVRKFVPRYNFYLRHAFEPAQGGLGKRVARWFARQRVRFDFYRFDFERRLVDLSKRLRTGVPARQQP
;
A
#
# COMPACT_ATOMS: atom_id res chain seq x y z
N GLU A 1 -0.72 0.67 10.83
CA GLU A 1 0.60 0.77 10.22
C GLU A 1 1.06 -0.57 9.64
N SER A 2 0.92 -1.68 10.37
CA SER A 2 1.34 -3.01 9.92
C SER A 2 0.35 -4.08 10.35
N GLY A 3 0.32 -5.20 9.64
CA GLY A 3 -0.38 -6.41 10.05
C GLY A 3 0.53 -7.41 10.75
N SER A 4 1.77 -7.03 11.06
CA SER A 4 2.73 -7.84 11.80
C SER A 4 2.87 -7.33 13.23
N PRO A 5 2.59 -8.19 14.25
CA PRO A 5 2.82 -7.83 15.65
C PRO A 5 4.27 -7.41 15.92
N GLU A 6 5.23 -8.11 15.32
CA GLU A 6 6.66 -7.81 15.46
C GLU A 6 7.01 -6.40 14.96
N VAL A 7 6.45 -6.00 13.81
CA VAL A 7 6.67 -4.65 13.26
C VAL A 7 5.97 -3.62 14.15
N LEU A 8 4.72 -3.85 14.56
CA LEU A 8 3.98 -2.94 15.45
C LEU A 8 4.72 -2.69 16.77
N GLU A 9 5.30 -3.73 17.35
CA GLU A 9 6.13 -3.63 18.55
C GLU A 9 7.40 -2.81 18.27
N SER A 10 8.11 -3.10 17.18
CA SER A 10 9.37 -2.43 16.81
C SER A 10 9.21 -0.92 16.59
N ILE A 11 8.05 -0.49 16.08
CA ILE A 11 7.70 0.92 15.87
C ILE A 11 6.94 1.53 17.07
N LYS A 12 6.79 0.78 18.16
CA LYS A 12 6.12 1.20 19.40
C LYS A 12 4.67 1.69 19.17
N LYS A 13 3.92 1.02 18.27
CA LYS A 13 2.58 1.47 17.89
C LYS A 13 1.54 1.26 18.99
N GLY A 14 1.73 0.28 19.87
CA GLY A 14 0.82 0.01 20.99
C GLY A 14 -0.58 -0.46 20.60
N THR A 15 -0.75 -0.99 19.38
CA THR A 15 -2.02 -1.49 18.84
C THR A 15 -1.85 -2.92 18.37
N LEU A 16 -2.83 -3.78 18.65
CA LEU A 16 -2.85 -5.17 18.19
C LEU A 16 -3.63 -5.31 16.88
N VAL A 17 -3.23 -6.26 16.03
CA VAL A 17 -3.91 -6.54 14.76
C VAL A 17 -5.36 -6.97 14.99
N GLU A 18 -5.59 -7.78 16.03
CA GLU A 18 -6.91 -8.26 16.43
C GLU A 18 -7.85 -7.09 16.78
N GLU A 19 -7.35 -6.09 17.50
CA GLU A 19 -8.11 -4.89 17.88
C GLU A 19 -8.51 -4.07 16.64
N VAL A 20 -7.64 -4.00 15.65
CA VAL A 20 -7.93 -3.34 14.36
C VAL A 20 -9.05 -4.07 13.62
N LEU A 21 -9.01 -5.39 13.54
CA LEU A 21 -10.05 -6.20 12.88
C LEU A 21 -11.39 -6.15 13.62
N GLU A 22 -11.35 -6.17 14.96
CA GLU A 22 -12.55 -6.02 15.78
C GLU A 22 -13.17 -4.62 15.60
N SER A 23 -12.37 -3.57 15.63
CA SER A 23 -12.81 -2.20 15.38
C SER A 23 -13.42 -2.06 13.99
N ALA A 24 -12.80 -2.64 12.97
CA ALA A 24 -13.33 -2.67 11.62
C ALA A 24 -14.71 -3.36 11.54
N THR A 25 -14.87 -4.48 12.25
CA THR A 25 -16.14 -5.20 12.32
C THR A 25 -17.24 -4.34 12.98
N ARG A 26 -16.93 -3.67 14.08
CA ARG A 26 -17.86 -2.74 14.76
C ARG A 26 -18.24 -1.56 13.87
N LEU A 27 -17.27 -0.96 13.17
CA LEU A 27 -17.52 0.13 12.22
C LEU A 27 -18.44 -0.31 11.08
N ASN A 28 -18.21 -1.50 10.54
CA ASN A 28 -19.07 -2.07 9.49
C ASN A 28 -20.51 -2.30 9.99
N GLN A 29 -20.68 -2.83 11.19
CA GLN A 29 -22.00 -3.02 11.83
C GLN A 29 -22.75 -1.70 12.04
N ALA A 30 -22.00 -0.63 12.35
CA ALA A 30 -22.53 0.71 12.54
C ALA A 30 -22.77 1.49 11.21
N GLY A 31 -22.43 0.92 10.05
CA GLY A 31 -22.52 1.59 8.76
C GLY A 31 -21.53 2.75 8.58
N ILE A 32 -20.42 2.74 9.33
CA ILE A 32 -19.40 3.81 9.31
C ILE A 32 -18.29 3.43 8.34
N GLY A 33 -18.02 4.30 7.36
CA GLY A 33 -16.86 4.17 6.48
C GLY A 33 -15.55 4.40 7.24
N ALA A 34 -14.48 3.71 6.82
CA ALA A 34 -13.19 3.81 7.49
C ALA A 34 -12.02 3.71 6.52
N ARG A 35 -10.90 4.32 6.91
CA ARG A 35 -9.62 4.21 6.23
C ARG A 35 -8.58 3.63 7.19
N PHE A 36 -7.98 2.53 6.79
CA PHE A 36 -6.92 1.83 7.51
C PHE A 36 -5.64 1.92 6.68
N SER A 37 -4.75 2.82 7.05
CA SER A 37 -3.49 3.02 6.34
C SER A 37 -2.42 2.06 6.83
N PHE A 38 -1.69 1.46 5.91
CA PHE A 38 -0.57 0.56 6.17
C PHE A 38 0.71 1.11 5.58
N ILE A 39 1.84 0.68 6.13
CA ILE A 39 3.17 1.05 5.67
C ILE A 39 3.95 -0.23 5.40
N ALA A 40 4.65 -0.27 4.28
CA ALA A 40 5.55 -1.34 3.89
C ALA A 40 6.96 -0.78 3.69
N GLY A 41 7.96 -1.64 3.88
CA GLY A 41 9.34 -1.27 3.67
C GLY A 41 9.95 -0.52 4.84
N PHE A 42 9.60 -0.91 6.07
CA PHE A 42 10.39 -0.53 7.23
C PHE A 42 11.81 -1.11 7.11
N PRO A 43 12.82 -0.43 7.65
CA PRO A 43 14.17 -0.98 7.70
C PRO A 43 14.20 -2.37 8.34
N ASN A 44 14.85 -3.32 7.66
CA ASN A 44 14.94 -4.71 8.09
C ASN A 44 13.60 -5.46 8.25
N GLU A 45 12.53 -4.97 7.61
CA GLU A 45 11.23 -5.65 7.65
C GLU A 45 11.30 -7.02 6.96
N PRO A 46 10.99 -8.12 7.71
CA PRO A 46 11.00 -9.46 7.13
C PRO A 46 9.90 -9.63 6.07
N ALA A 47 10.15 -10.44 5.05
CA ALA A 47 9.13 -10.77 4.04
C ALA A 47 7.88 -11.43 4.65
N ALA A 48 8.04 -12.18 5.74
CA ALA A 48 6.94 -12.77 6.49
C ALA A 48 6.01 -11.70 7.10
N SER A 49 6.58 -10.63 7.65
CA SER A 49 5.83 -9.49 8.22
C SER A 49 5.04 -8.75 7.17
N LEU A 50 5.63 -8.52 5.99
CA LEU A 50 4.91 -7.96 4.84
C LEU A 50 3.74 -8.86 4.40
N ALA A 51 3.93 -10.17 4.38
CA ALA A 51 2.84 -11.10 4.04
C ALA A 51 1.71 -11.07 5.09
N GLN A 52 2.00 -10.83 6.36
CA GLN A 52 0.99 -10.61 7.40
C GLN A 52 0.22 -9.31 7.15
N THR A 53 0.92 -8.22 6.81
CA THR A 53 0.32 -6.94 6.45
C THR A 53 -0.65 -7.09 5.27
N TYR A 54 -0.25 -7.76 4.19
CA TYR A 54 -1.12 -7.99 3.04
C TYR A 54 -2.36 -8.83 3.38
N ARG A 55 -2.23 -9.82 4.27
CA ARG A 55 -3.37 -10.61 4.75
C ARG A 55 -4.34 -9.78 5.58
N THR A 56 -3.85 -8.93 6.47
CA THR A 56 -4.67 -8.01 7.27
C THR A 56 -5.43 -7.02 6.40
N VAL A 57 -4.76 -6.41 5.42
CA VAL A 57 -5.38 -5.52 4.43
C VAL A 57 -6.50 -6.23 3.67
N LYS A 58 -6.27 -7.45 3.20
CA LYS A 58 -7.28 -8.29 2.53
C LYS A 58 -8.45 -8.61 3.46
N ALA A 59 -8.19 -8.96 4.71
CA ALA A 59 -9.23 -9.24 5.71
C ALA A 59 -10.12 -8.02 5.96
N LEU A 60 -9.57 -6.82 6.10
CA LEU A 60 -10.34 -5.58 6.25
C LEU A 60 -11.27 -5.32 5.06
N ARG A 61 -10.78 -5.54 3.83
CA ARG A 61 -11.59 -5.40 2.61
C ARG A 61 -12.66 -6.47 2.48
N LEU A 62 -12.48 -7.63 3.10
CA LEU A 62 -13.52 -8.68 3.16
C LEU A 62 -14.58 -8.37 4.22
N ILE A 63 -14.24 -7.65 5.30
CA ILE A 63 -15.21 -7.15 6.29
C ILE A 63 -16.13 -6.12 5.62
N ASN A 64 -15.53 -5.14 4.94
CA ASN A 64 -16.29 -4.15 4.14
C ASN A 64 -15.49 -3.74 2.90
N GLY A 65 -16.06 -4.03 1.74
CA GLY A 65 -15.45 -3.67 0.45
C GLY A 65 -15.30 -2.16 0.21
N GLU A 66 -15.93 -1.31 0.99
CA GLU A 66 -15.83 0.15 0.89
C GLU A 66 -14.75 0.74 1.80
N PHE A 67 -14.18 -0.04 2.71
CA PHE A 67 -13.05 0.43 3.51
C PHE A 67 -11.84 0.75 2.62
N GLU A 68 -11.23 1.88 2.85
CA GLU A 68 -9.97 2.23 2.20
C GLU A 68 -8.80 1.62 2.97
N THR A 69 -7.94 0.90 2.26
CA THR A 69 -6.80 0.20 2.88
C THR A 69 -5.51 0.43 2.08
N PRO A 70 -5.05 1.68 1.90
CA PRO A 70 -3.84 1.95 1.17
C PRO A 70 -2.61 1.41 1.91
N ILE A 71 -1.64 0.91 1.14
CA ILE A 71 -0.32 0.59 1.64
C ILE A 71 0.64 1.61 1.06
N TYR A 72 1.30 2.35 1.93
CA TYR A 72 2.32 3.34 1.60
C TYR A 72 3.72 2.75 1.80
N PHE A 73 4.72 3.43 1.30
CA PHE A 73 6.10 3.14 1.66
C PHE A 73 6.51 3.91 2.92
N TYR A 74 7.41 3.31 3.70
CA TYR A 74 8.01 4.00 4.82
C TYR A 74 8.82 5.21 4.34
N ALA A 75 8.47 6.39 4.84
CA ALA A 75 9.18 7.63 4.64
C ALA A 75 9.73 8.13 5.98
N PRO A 76 11.06 8.37 6.10
CA PRO A 76 11.69 8.74 7.36
C PRO A 76 11.50 10.23 7.65
N TYR A 77 10.40 10.58 8.30
CA TYR A 77 10.15 11.95 8.74
C TYR A 77 11.02 12.34 9.94
N PRO A 78 11.57 13.56 9.97
CA PRO A 78 12.40 14.07 11.06
C PRO A 78 11.70 13.98 12.42
N GLY A 79 12.49 13.81 13.47
CA GLY A 79 12.00 13.79 14.85
C GLY A 79 11.53 12.41 15.33
N THR A 80 11.48 11.40 14.48
CA THR A 80 11.17 10.03 14.90
C THR A 80 12.45 9.27 15.26
N GLU A 81 12.37 8.34 16.23
CA GLU A 81 13.51 7.50 16.61
C GLU A 81 14.06 6.70 15.41
N LEU A 82 13.15 6.24 14.55
CA LEU A 82 13.51 5.47 13.38
C LEU A 82 14.23 6.32 12.34
N SER A 83 13.81 7.58 12.14
CA SER A 83 14.48 8.49 11.18
C SER A 83 15.91 8.82 11.57
N ALA A 84 16.23 8.83 12.88
CA ALA A 84 17.60 9.05 13.35
C ALA A 84 18.57 7.95 12.94
N ARG A 85 18.08 6.76 12.59
CA ARG A 85 18.88 5.60 12.15
C ARG A 85 19.11 5.55 10.63
N MET A 86 18.38 6.37 9.88
CA MET A 86 18.37 6.30 8.41
C MET A 86 19.70 6.65 7.74
N PRO A 87 20.52 7.61 8.25
CA PRO A 87 21.84 7.86 7.67
C PRO A 87 22.75 6.62 7.67
N ALA A 88 22.69 5.80 8.73
CA ALA A 88 23.44 4.54 8.78
C ALA A 88 22.99 3.49 7.74
N LEU A 89 21.79 3.67 7.16
CA LEU A 89 21.22 2.84 6.11
C LEU A 89 21.33 3.48 4.72
N GLY A 90 22.12 4.54 4.60
CA GLY A 90 22.39 5.20 3.32
C GLY A 90 21.32 6.19 2.85
N PHE A 91 20.48 6.68 3.76
CA PHE A 91 19.53 7.74 3.46
C PHE A 91 20.01 9.07 4.03
N GLU A 92 20.28 10.02 3.15
CA GLU A 92 20.61 11.39 3.52
C GLU A 92 19.32 12.23 3.54
N PRO A 93 18.86 12.69 4.72
CA PRO A 93 17.66 13.49 4.79
C PRO A 93 17.86 14.83 4.08
N PRO A 94 16.84 15.33 3.37
CA PRO A 94 16.90 16.64 2.76
C PRO A 94 17.26 17.73 3.77
N GLN A 95 18.16 18.63 3.36
CA GLN A 95 18.65 19.73 4.20
C GLN A 95 17.83 21.01 4.02
N LYS A 96 17.10 21.12 2.91
CA LYS A 96 16.23 22.26 2.58
C LYS A 96 14.79 21.81 2.51
N LEU A 97 13.88 22.72 2.82
CA LEU A 97 12.44 22.43 2.82
C LEU A 97 11.95 22.01 1.44
N GLU A 98 12.47 22.64 0.40
CA GLU A 98 12.09 22.39 -0.99
C GLU A 98 12.39 20.94 -1.42
N ASP A 99 13.48 20.36 -0.91
CA ASP A 99 13.90 19.00 -1.25
C ASP A 99 12.97 17.94 -0.63
N TRP A 100 12.17 18.32 0.40
CA TRP A 100 11.20 17.41 1.03
C TRP A 100 10.00 17.10 0.14
N GLU A 101 9.77 17.85 -0.94
CA GLU A 101 8.72 17.54 -1.91
C GLU A 101 8.89 16.16 -2.57
N HIS A 102 10.13 15.64 -2.58
CA HIS A 102 10.47 14.34 -3.15
C HIS A 102 10.37 13.19 -2.14
N VAL A 103 10.15 13.50 -0.88
CA VAL A 103 10.01 12.51 0.20
C VAL A 103 8.52 12.30 0.46
N ASP A 104 7.93 11.37 -0.27
CA ASP A 104 6.52 11.05 -0.13
C ASP A 104 6.28 9.57 0.25
N LEU A 105 5.03 9.27 0.59
CA LEU A 105 4.59 7.95 1.01
C LEU A 105 4.26 7.02 -0.17
N ASP A 106 4.12 7.55 -1.36
CA ASP A 106 3.72 6.80 -2.55
C ASP A 106 4.92 6.18 -3.27
N HIS A 107 6.12 6.69 -3.00
CA HIS A 107 7.37 6.25 -3.61
C HIS A 107 8.31 5.58 -2.60
N ALA A 108 8.94 4.51 -3.02
CA ALA A 108 9.91 3.79 -2.22
C ALA A 108 11.28 4.50 -2.27
N ILE A 109 11.47 5.50 -1.41
CA ILE A 109 12.64 6.37 -1.41
C ILE A 109 13.88 5.79 -0.71
N GLY A 110 13.66 4.83 0.21
CA GLY A 110 14.75 4.28 1.01
C GLY A 110 15.56 3.19 0.31
N PRO A 111 16.91 3.19 0.39
CA PRO A 111 17.75 2.15 -0.20
C PRO A 111 17.56 0.77 0.44
N TRP A 112 17.02 0.71 1.67
CA TRP A 112 16.68 -0.54 2.37
C TRP A 112 15.43 -1.25 1.81
N ILE A 113 14.61 -0.57 1.00
CA ILE A 113 13.41 -1.17 0.42
C ILE A 113 13.82 -2.02 -0.79
N SER A 114 13.64 -3.32 -0.69
CA SER A 114 14.02 -4.25 -1.74
C SER A 114 13.21 -4.07 -3.03
N GLU A 115 13.81 -4.35 -4.17
CA GLU A 115 13.17 -4.24 -5.49
C GLU A 115 11.87 -5.07 -5.60
N PRO A 116 11.74 -6.30 -5.06
CA PRO A 116 10.47 -7.01 -5.01
C PRO A 116 9.36 -6.24 -4.31
N VAL A 117 9.66 -5.60 -3.18
CA VAL A 117 8.69 -4.79 -2.40
C VAL A 117 8.27 -3.55 -3.20
N ARG A 118 9.23 -2.83 -3.80
CA ARG A 118 8.97 -1.67 -4.66
C ARG A 118 7.99 -1.98 -5.79
N LYS A 119 8.12 -3.15 -6.40
CA LYS A 119 7.24 -3.60 -7.48
C LYS A 119 5.92 -4.15 -6.99
N PHE A 120 5.91 -4.82 -5.83
CA PHE A 120 4.73 -5.52 -5.34
C PHE A 120 3.68 -4.56 -4.76
N VAL A 121 4.06 -3.63 -3.91
CA VAL A 121 3.13 -2.72 -3.21
C VAL A 121 2.20 -1.96 -4.16
N PRO A 122 2.68 -1.25 -5.20
CA PRO A 122 1.81 -0.55 -6.13
C PRO A 122 0.90 -1.50 -6.92
N ARG A 123 1.39 -2.70 -7.23
CA ARG A 123 0.62 -3.74 -7.92
C ARG A 123 -0.50 -4.27 -7.05
N TYR A 124 -0.21 -4.56 -5.78
CA TYR A 124 -1.19 -5.02 -4.81
C TYR A 124 -2.28 -3.97 -4.57
N ASN A 125 -1.91 -2.72 -4.32
CA ASN A 125 -2.82 -1.60 -4.17
C ASN A 125 -3.76 -1.46 -5.39
N PHE A 126 -3.21 -1.57 -6.60
CA PHE A 126 -3.98 -1.51 -7.84
C PHE A 126 -5.07 -2.59 -7.90
N TYR A 127 -4.70 -3.86 -7.70
CA TYR A 127 -5.67 -4.96 -7.80
C TYR A 127 -6.68 -4.94 -6.65
N LEU A 128 -6.24 -4.60 -5.43
CA LEU A 128 -7.13 -4.51 -4.29
C LEU A 128 -8.19 -3.41 -4.50
N ARG A 129 -7.76 -2.23 -4.95
CA ARG A 129 -8.68 -1.15 -5.28
C ARG A 129 -9.71 -1.59 -6.32
N HIS A 130 -9.28 -2.12 -7.45
CA HIS A 130 -10.19 -2.50 -8.54
C HIS A 130 -11.10 -3.69 -8.21
N ALA A 131 -10.66 -4.62 -7.36
CA ALA A 131 -11.47 -5.75 -6.94
C ALA A 131 -12.72 -5.33 -6.16
N PHE A 132 -12.61 -4.24 -5.38
CA PHE A 132 -13.65 -3.77 -4.47
C PHE A 132 -14.32 -2.46 -4.92
N GLU A 133 -13.98 -1.91 -6.08
CA GLU A 133 -14.69 -0.76 -6.64
C GLU A 133 -16.19 -1.08 -6.85
N PRO A 134 -17.10 -0.09 -6.65
CA PRO A 134 -18.52 -0.26 -6.93
C PRO A 134 -18.81 -0.73 -8.35
N ALA A 135 -19.92 -1.45 -8.55
CA ALA A 135 -20.28 -2.07 -9.82
C ALA A 135 -20.73 -1.09 -10.93
N GLN A 136 -20.23 0.12 -10.90
CA GLN A 136 -20.59 1.15 -11.87
C GLN A 136 -19.63 1.14 -13.07
N GLY A 137 -20.19 1.27 -14.29
CA GLY A 137 -19.41 1.39 -15.54
C GLY A 137 -19.71 0.32 -16.59
N GLY A 138 -19.20 0.57 -17.81
CA GLY A 138 -19.41 -0.31 -18.97
C GLY A 138 -18.73 -1.68 -18.83
N LEU A 139 -18.98 -2.53 -19.85
CA LEU A 139 -18.52 -3.93 -19.88
C LEU A 139 -17.03 -4.08 -19.57
N GLY A 140 -16.17 -3.19 -20.11
CA GLY A 140 -14.72 -3.23 -19.87
C GLY A 140 -14.35 -3.09 -18.39
N LYS A 141 -15.01 -2.20 -17.65
CA LYS A 141 -14.78 -2.04 -16.20
C LYS A 141 -15.26 -3.28 -15.41
N ARG A 142 -16.36 -3.89 -15.82
CA ARG A 142 -16.87 -5.12 -15.19
C ARG A 142 -15.89 -6.29 -15.38
N VAL A 143 -15.35 -6.44 -16.58
CA VAL A 143 -14.33 -7.46 -16.90
C VAL A 143 -13.05 -7.21 -16.09
N ALA A 144 -12.52 -5.99 -16.10
CA ALA A 144 -11.33 -5.63 -15.33
C ALA A 144 -11.49 -5.94 -13.83
N ARG A 145 -12.68 -5.62 -13.27
CA ARG A 145 -12.98 -5.95 -11.87
C ARG A 145 -13.02 -7.46 -11.63
N TRP A 146 -13.63 -8.21 -12.53
CA TRP A 146 -13.68 -9.67 -12.39
C TRP A 146 -12.25 -10.24 -12.33
N PHE A 147 -11.37 -9.83 -13.23
CA PHE A 147 -9.96 -10.23 -13.18
C PHE A 147 -9.27 -9.80 -11.87
N ALA A 148 -9.47 -8.55 -11.43
CA ALA A 148 -8.90 -8.07 -10.17
C ALA A 148 -9.38 -8.92 -8.98
N ARG A 149 -10.66 -9.28 -8.93
CA ARG A 149 -11.23 -10.16 -7.90
C ARG A 149 -10.59 -11.56 -7.92
N GLN A 150 -10.38 -12.15 -9.10
CA GLN A 150 -9.73 -13.46 -9.19
C GLN A 150 -8.28 -13.36 -8.68
N ARG A 151 -7.54 -12.30 -9.04
CA ARG A 151 -6.18 -12.10 -8.56
C ARG A 151 -6.12 -11.97 -7.04
N VAL A 152 -7.02 -11.17 -6.44
CA VAL A 152 -7.11 -11.02 -4.98
C VAL A 152 -7.54 -12.32 -4.31
N ARG A 153 -8.50 -13.06 -4.91
CA ARG A 153 -8.97 -14.34 -4.36
C ARG A 153 -7.84 -15.38 -4.28
N PHE A 154 -7.05 -15.49 -5.34
CA PHE A 154 -6.00 -16.51 -5.47
C PHE A 154 -4.60 -16.00 -5.11
N ASP A 155 -4.47 -14.76 -4.59
CA ASP A 155 -3.21 -14.10 -4.25
C ASP A 155 -2.17 -14.13 -5.41
N PHE A 156 -2.67 -14.00 -6.64
CA PHE A 156 -1.86 -14.11 -7.86
C PHE A 156 -1.54 -12.74 -8.46
N TYR A 157 -0.37 -12.20 -8.13
CA TYR A 157 0.07 -10.86 -8.54
C TYR A 157 1.32 -10.87 -9.44
N ARG A 158 1.71 -12.03 -9.95
CA ARG A 158 3.00 -12.19 -10.67
C ARG A 158 3.07 -11.38 -11.96
N PHE A 159 2.00 -11.34 -12.75
CA PHE A 159 1.91 -10.61 -14.01
C PHE A 159 0.89 -9.48 -13.88
N ASP A 160 1.23 -8.28 -14.34
CA ASP A 160 0.45 -7.06 -14.17
C ASP A 160 0.04 -6.39 -15.49
N PHE A 161 -0.22 -7.21 -16.51
CA PHE A 161 -0.55 -6.70 -17.83
C PHE A 161 -1.82 -5.84 -17.84
N GLU A 162 -2.82 -6.13 -17.02
CA GLU A 162 -4.03 -5.33 -16.90
C GLU A 162 -3.73 -3.93 -16.36
N ARG A 163 -2.83 -3.82 -15.37
CA ARG A 163 -2.36 -2.54 -14.86
C ARG A 163 -1.68 -1.74 -15.97
N ARG A 164 -0.80 -2.36 -16.74
CA ARG A 164 -0.13 -1.71 -17.86
C ARG A 164 -1.09 -1.21 -18.93
N LEU A 165 -2.16 -1.97 -19.23
CA LEU A 165 -3.21 -1.56 -20.15
C LEU A 165 -4.00 -0.35 -19.62
N VAL A 166 -4.35 -0.35 -18.32
CA VAL A 166 -5.02 0.79 -17.69
C VAL A 166 -4.12 2.03 -17.71
N ASP A 167 -2.85 1.90 -17.38
CA ASP A 167 -1.88 3.00 -17.39
C ASP A 167 -1.68 3.54 -18.81
N LEU A 168 -1.59 2.67 -19.81
CA LEU A 168 -1.51 3.07 -21.23
C LEU A 168 -2.77 3.84 -21.65
N SER A 169 -3.96 3.34 -21.27
CA SER A 169 -5.22 4.00 -21.61
C SER A 169 -5.36 5.39 -20.97
N LYS A 170 -4.86 5.58 -19.76
CA LYS A 170 -4.81 6.88 -19.10
C LYS A 170 -3.87 7.84 -19.83
N ARG A 171 -2.68 7.39 -20.20
CA ARG A 171 -1.70 8.19 -20.96
C ARG A 171 -2.27 8.68 -22.28
N LEU A 172 -2.94 7.81 -23.03
CA LEU A 172 -3.58 8.16 -24.31
C LEU A 172 -4.70 9.21 -24.14
N ARG A 173 -5.38 9.23 -22.99
CA ARG A 173 -6.45 10.20 -22.69
C ARG A 173 -5.93 11.54 -22.19
N THR A 174 -4.82 11.56 -21.45
CA THR A 174 -4.30 12.78 -20.79
C THR A 174 -3.19 13.48 -21.57
N GLY A 175 -2.63 12.84 -22.59
CA GLY A 175 -1.52 13.41 -23.40
C GLY A 175 -0.23 13.68 -22.61
N VAL A 176 -0.14 13.22 -21.34
CA VAL A 176 1.02 13.48 -20.47
C VAL A 176 2.09 12.44 -20.75
N PRO A 177 3.33 12.86 -21.16
CA PRO A 177 4.44 11.95 -21.32
C PRO A 177 4.82 11.29 -19.99
N ALA A 178 5.40 10.09 -20.08
CA ALA A 178 5.89 9.39 -18.89
C ALA A 178 6.89 10.29 -18.14
N ARG A 179 6.57 10.68 -16.91
CA ARG A 179 7.61 11.15 -15.99
C ARG A 179 8.61 10.00 -15.89
N GLN A 180 9.82 10.28 -16.32
CA GLN A 180 10.96 9.41 -16.03
C GLN A 180 11.02 9.33 -14.49
N GLN A 181 10.71 8.17 -13.96
CA GLN A 181 11.00 7.86 -12.57
C GLN A 181 12.50 7.53 -12.52
N PRO A 182 13.27 8.19 -11.67
CA PRO A 182 14.64 7.78 -11.38
C PRO A 182 14.69 6.40 -10.72
#